data_fb0e2288aecbc1298e58ccaa3d53f2e2
#
_entry.id   fb0e2288aecbc1298e58ccaa3d53f2e2
#
_cell.length_a   1.000
_cell.length_b   1.000
_cell.length_c   1.000
_cell.angle_alpha   90.00
_cell.angle_beta   90.00
_cell.angle_gamma   90.00
#
_symmetry.space_group_name_H-M   'P 1'
#
loop_
_entity.id
_entity.type
_entity.pdbx_description
1 polymer ?
#
loop_
_entity_poly.entity_id
_entity_poly.type
_entity_poly.pdbx_seq_one_letter_code
_entity_poly.pdbx_strand_id
1 'polypeptide(L)'
;MPGRSRVSVAMKRFLGGSLVGGALFLTGAAIAPRPAAAAIVERIVAVVGERPILLSELRQRARPHLFRIAMSTQNPSQQAAAESEMFRELLTRLIDERLEEQAADKAHLTVTPEEVDNGIRQVAAQARLDPKQLIAEAKRQGLTEQDYRDEIRRQVLEGKLIQLRVRGRVRVTEQDARAAYNNYVKDLAQQSPVELRILVLSIPPGTSQQTATARVTLAEELSRRAKAGDDFCQLVLEYSDDPSTKNTCGSRGPVPLQALFPELQEIARTQKPGETSAPIVFKDPTGQQAVLVVQTVASQGKAPAFEQVKDQMMERAFVEATERQRKQWLQELRRGVYIDVRL
;
A
#
# COMPACT_ATOMS: atom_id res chain seq x y z
N MET A 1 -24.65 27.60 -42.16
CA MET A 1 -24.88 27.60 -43.63
C MET A 1 -24.16 26.41 -44.20
N PRO A 2 -24.72 25.80 -45.25
CA PRO A 2 -24.84 24.38 -45.35
C PRO A 2 -24.01 23.74 -46.47
N GLY A 3 -23.89 22.44 -46.49
CA GLY A 3 -23.35 21.67 -47.59
C GLY A 3 -23.80 20.21 -47.54
N ARG A 4 -25.03 20.00 -48.00
CA ARG A 4 -25.58 18.69 -48.42
C ARG A 4 -25.03 18.36 -49.79
N SER A 5 -24.64 17.10 -50.06
CA SER A 5 -24.83 16.51 -51.39
C SER A 5 -25.22 15.05 -51.28
N ARG A 6 -26.45 14.80 -51.68
CA ARG A 6 -27.00 13.50 -52.11
C ARG A 6 -26.51 13.22 -53.51
N VAL A 7 -26.21 11.94 -53.81
CA VAL A 7 -26.37 11.43 -55.18
C VAL A 7 -27.08 10.09 -55.10
N SER A 8 -28.13 10.04 -55.89
CA SER A 8 -29.16 9.05 -56.05
C SER A 8 -28.92 8.24 -57.34
N VAL A 9 -29.43 7.02 -57.36
CA VAL A 9 -30.10 6.34 -58.53
C VAL A 9 -29.22 5.71 -59.62
N ALA A 10 -29.35 4.40 -59.82
CA ALA A 10 -30.01 3.92 -61.03
C ALA A 10 -30.31 2.41 -60.97
N MET A 11 -31.56 2.18 -61.13
CA MET A 11 -32.27 0.88 -61.35
C MET A 11 -32.17 0.55 -62.86
N LYS A 12 -31.79 -0.68 -63.22
CA LYS A 12 -32.13 -1.25 -64.53
C LYS A 12 -32.66 -2.66 -64.41
N ARG A 13 -33.93 -2.78 -64.70
CA ARG A 13 -34.66 -4.00 -65.00
C ARG A 13 -34.18 -4.56 -66.36
N PHE A 14 -34.03 -5.87 -66.45
CA PHE A 14 -34.28 -6.59 -67.72
C PHE A 14 -35.02 -7.87 -67.44
N LEU A 15 -36.17 -8.01 -68.13
CA LEU A 15 -37.03 -9.19 -68.24
C LEU A 15 -36.45 -10.18 -69.29
N GLY A 16 -36.71 -11.44 -69.07
CA GLY A 16 -36.93 -12.33 -70.23
C GLY A 16 -36.44 -13.76 -70.06
N GLY A 17 -37.35 -14.73 -70.06
CA GLY A 17 -37.15 -16.05 -70.72
C GLY A 17 -37.26 -17.26 -69.79
N SER A 18 -38.44 -17.88 -69.81
CA SER A 18 -38.75 -19.27 -69.41
C SER A 18 -37.88 -20.33 -70.09
N LEU A 19 -37.51 -21.36 -69.37
CA LEU A 19 -37.57 -22.72 -69.85
C LEU A 19 -37.53 -23.75 -68.72
N VAL A 20 -38.48 -24.65 -68.77
CA VAL A 20 -38.76 -25.81 -67.89
C VAL A 20 -37.63 -26.83 -68.01
N GLY A 21 -37.10 -27.30 -66.89
CA GLY A 21 -36.16 -28.41 -66.81
C GLY A 21 -36.18 -28.98 -65.41
N GLY A 22 -36.97 -30.04 -65.17
CA GLY A 22 -37.02 -30.74 -63.92
C GLY A 22 -35.69 -31.44 -63.58
N ALA A 23 -35.11 -31.10 -62.51
CA ALA A 23 -33.98 -31.81 -61.86
C ALA A 23 -34.32 -32.03 -60.40
N LEU A 24 -34.48 -33.26 -60.01
CA LEU A 24 -34.62 -33.72 -58.64
C LEU A 24 -33.32 -33.44 -57.92
N PHE A 25 -33.26 -32.31 -57.11
CA PHE A 25 -32.19 -32.11 -56.21
C PHE A 25 -32.48 -32.80 -54.86
N LEU A 26 -31.77 -33.90 -54.59
CA LEU A 26 -31.58 -34.46 -53.28
C LEU A 26 -30.86 -33.37 -52.43
N THR A 27 -31.61 -32.69 -51.58
CA THR A 27 -31.06 -31.80 -50.54
C THR A 27 -30.37 -32.64 -49.47
N GLY A 28 -29.08 -32.91 -49.67
CA GLY A 28 -28.21 -33.36 -48.59
C GLY A 28 -28.10 -32.25 -47.56
N ALA A 29 -28.76 -32.42 -46.43
CA ALA A 29 -28.59 -31.55 -45.28
C ALA A 29 -27.12 -31.64 -44.82
N ALA A 30 -26.31 -30.67 -45.22
CA ALA A 30 -24.98 -30.50 -44.66
C ALA A 30 -25.11 -30.21 -43.15
N ILE A 31 -24.85 -31.24 -42.32
CA ILE A 31 -24.71 -31.11 -40.90
C ILE A 31 -23.42 -30.27 -40.70
N ALA A 32 -23.57 -28.94 -40.57
CA ALA A 32 -22.46 -28.07 -40.18
C ALA A 32 -21.97 -28.54 -38.79
N PRO A 33 -20.68 -28.82 -38.63
CA PRO A 33 -20.14 -29.12 -37.31
C PRO A 33 -20.42 -27.94 -36.38
N ARG A 34 -21.20 -28.19 -35.32
CA ARG A 34 -21.35 -27.21 -34.24
C ARG A 34 -19.95 -26.92 -33.69
N PRO A 35 -19.51 -25.63 -33.57
CA PRO A 35 -18.28 -25.35 -32.91
C PRO A 35 -18.36 -26.00 -31.52
N ALA A 36 -17.46 -26.93 -31.24
CA ALA A 36 -17.29 -27.48 -29.92
C ALA A 36 -17.03 -26.26 -29.00
N ALA A 37 -17.94 -26.03 -28.05
CA ALA A 37 -17.72 -25.05 -27.02
C ALA A 37 -16.34 -25.37 -26.38
N ALA A 38 -15.37 -24.49 -26.54
CA ALA A 38 -14.05 -24.67 -25.94
C ALA A 38 -14.29 -24.92 -24.47
N ALA A 39 -14.04 -26.13 -24.00
CA ALA A 39 -14.07 -26.44 -22.58
C ALA A 39 -13.07 -25.49 -21.92
N ILE A 40 -13.55 -24.61 -21.05
CA ILE A 40 -12.66 -23.76 -20.26
C ILE A 40 -11.89 -24.74 -19.38
N VAL A 41 -10.67 -25.07 -19.80
CA VAL A 41 -9.76 -25.89 -18.97
C VAL A 41 -9.33 -25.02 -17.81
N GLU A 42 -9.92 -25.27 -16.65
CA GLU A 42 -9.59 -24.56 -15.42
C GLU A 42 -8.15 -24.91 -15.01
N ARG A 43 -7.30 -23.88 -14.86
CA ARG A 43 -5.89 -24.08 -14.49
C ARG A 43 -5.74 -24.10 -12.97
N ILE A 44 -5.13 -25.17 -12.45
CA ILE A 44 -4.74 -25.27 -11.05
C ILE A 44 -3.43 -24.45 -10.87
N VAL A 45 -3.42 -23.49 -9.93
CA VAL A 45 -2.27 -22.65 -9.58
C VAL A 45 -1.59 -23.10 -8.29
N ALA A 46 -2.29 -23.84 -7.43
CA ALA A 46 -1.72 -24.54 -6.30
C ALA A 46 -2.60 -25.71 -5.87
N VAL A 47 -2.02 -26.65 -5.12
CA VAL A 47 -2.76 -27.74 -4.43
C VAL A 47 -2.35 -27.71 -2.97
N VAL A 48 -3.31 -27.73 -2.05
CA VAL A 48 -3.11 -27.76 -0.60
C VAL A 48 -3.77 -29.01 -0.03
N GLY A 49 -2.99 -30.04 0.24
CA GLY A 49 -3.50 -31.37 0.50
C GLY A 49 -4.26 -31.92 -0.71
N GLU A 50 -5.57 -32.12 -0.55
CA GLU A 50 -6.48 -32.58 -1.64
C GLU A 50 -7.26 -31.42 -2.30
N ARG A 51 -7.05 -30.18 -1.86
CA ARG A 51 -7.84 -29.01 -2.30
C ARG A 51 -7.06 -28.19 -3.33
N PRO A 52 -7.52 -28.10 -4.57
CA PRO A 52 -6.91 -27.23 -5.57
C PRO A 52 -7.28 -25.77 -5.34
N ILE A 53 -6.38 -24.87 -5.70
CA ILE A 53 -6.63 -23.46 -5.91
C ILE A 53 -6.59 -23.21 -7.41
N LEU A 54 -7.68 -22.61 -7.93
CA LEU A 54 -7.88 -22.41 -9.35
C LEU A 54 -7.43 -21.01 -9.78
N LEU A 55 -7.00 -20.88 -11.03
CA LEU A 55 -6.62 -19.59 -11.60
C LEU A 55 -7.81 -18.62 -11.65
N SER A 56 -9.03 -19.11 -11.88
CA SER A 56 -10.24 -18.30 -11.84
C SER A 56 -10.48 -17.70 -10.46
N GLU A 57 -10.30 -18.48 -9.40
CA GLU A 57 -10.41 -18.03 -8.01
C GLU A 57 -9.35 -16.94 -7.70
N LEU A 58 -8.09 -17.21 -8.05
CA LEU A 58 -7.00 -16.24 -7.86
C LEU A 58 -7.28 -14.91 -8.59
N ARG A 59 -7.76 -14.97 -9.84
CA ARG A 59 -8.13 -13.80 -10.63
C ARG A 59 -9.32 -13.05 -10.06
N GLN A 60 -10.33 -13.76 -9.58
CA GLN A 60 -11.50 -13.14 -8.93
C GLN A 60 -11.10 -12.35 -7.71
N ARG A 61 -10.25 -12.94 -6.85
CA ARG A 61 -9.71 -12.27 -5.66
C ARG A 61 -8.78 -11.10 -6.00
N ALA A 62 -8.09 -11.15 -7.14
CA ALA A 62 -7.18 -10.11 -7.60
C ALA A 62 -7.88 -8.84 -8.10
N ARG A 63 -9.15 -8.91 -8.56
CA ARG A 63 -9.86 -7.78 -9.20
C ARG A 63 -9.76 -6.45 -8.46
N PRO A 64 -10.05 -6.34 -7.15
CA PRO A 64 -9.97 -5.06 -6.44
C PRO A 64 -8.54 -4.52 -6.37
N HIS A 65 -7.54 -5.41 -6.28
CA HIS A 65 -6.13 -5.05 -6.23
C HIS A 65 -5.61 -4.57 -7.58
N LEU A 66 -5.98 -5.26 -8.68
CA LEU A 66 -5.63 -4.87 -10.04
C LEU A 66 -6.14 -3.48 -10.38
N PHE A 67 -7.39 -3.17 -10.03
CA PHE A 67 -7.95 -1.83 -10.22
C PHE A 67 -7.09 -0.77 -9.49
N ARG A 68 -6.70 -1.02 -8.26
CA ARG A 68 -5.88 -0.11 -7.48
C ARG A 68 -4.49 0.08 -8.08
N ILE A 69 -3.83 -1.00 -8.53
CA ILE A 69 -2.52 -0.94 -9.18
C ILE A 69 -2.60 -0.10 -10.45
N ALA A 70 -3.61 -0.33 -11.30
CA ALA A 70 -3.82 0.43 -12.53
C ALA A 70 -4.00 1.94 -12.27
N MET A 71 -4.60 2.33 -11.15
CA MET A 71 -4.78 3.73 -10.77
C MET A 71 -3.55 4.36 -10.10
N SER A 72 -2.64 3.56 -9.55
CA SER A 72 -1.50 4.07 -8.76
C SER A 72 -0.21 4.27 -9.56
N THR A 73 -0.05 3.63 -10.72
CA THR A 73 1.15 3.74 -11.53
C THR A 73 0.85 3.80 -13.02
N GLN A 74 1.54 4.71 -13.72
CA GLN A 74 1.42 4.88 -15.18
C GLN A 74 2.55 4.17 -15.94
N ASN A 75 3.56 3.65 -15.25
CA ASN A 75 4.68 2.95 -15.87
C ASN A 75 4.34 1.47 -16.07
N PRO A 76 4.26 0.96 -17.34
CA PRO A 76 3.87 -0.43 -17.60
C PRO A 76 4.78 -1.47 -16.95
N SER A 77 6.09 -1.22 -16.86
CA SER A 77 7.02 -2.16 -16.23
C SER A 77 6.82 -2.25 -14.71
N GLN A 78 6.57 -1.11 -14.06
CA GLN A 78 6.28 -1.06 -12.63
C GLN A 78 4.91 -1.69 -12.32
N GLN A 79 3.92 -1.46 -13.20
CA GLN A 79 2.61 -2.08 -13.10
C GLN A 79 2.72 -3.62 -13.17
N ALA A 80 3.41 -4.16 -14.18
CA ALA A 80 3.60 -5.60 -14.34
C ALA A 80 4.33 -6.24 -13.15
N ALA A 81 5.35 -5.56 -12.60
CA ALA A 81 6.05 -6.00 -11.40
C ALA A 81 5.12 -6.03 -10.17
N ALA A 82 4.35 -4.96 -9.95
CA ALA A 82 3.38 -4.86 -8.85
C ALA A 82 2.27 -5.92 -8.97
N GLU A 83 1.75 -6.18 -10.17
CA GLU A 83 0.77 -7.24 -10.42
C GLU A 83 1.36 -8.63 -10.11
N SER A 84 2.59 -8.91 -10.56
CA SER A 84 3.25 -10.19 -10.31
C SER A 84 3.44 -10.44 -8.81
N GLU A 85 3.90 -9.44 -8.07
CA GLU A 85 4.07 -9.54 -6.61
C GLU A 85 2.73 -9.71 -5.90
N MET A 86 1.72 -8.93 -6.28
CA MET A 86 0.36 -9.05 -5.75
C MET A 86 -0.22 -10.45 -5.96
N PHE A 87 -0.02 -11.08 -7.13
CA PHE A 87 -0.49 -12.43 -7.39
C PHE A 87 0.21 -13.47 -6.50
N ARG A 88 1.52 -13.32 -6.23
CA ARG A 88 2.27 -14.21 -5.33
C ARG A 88 1.77 -14.08 -3.87
N GLU A 89 1.61 -12.85 -3.40
CA GLU A 89 1.08 -12.58 -2.06
C GLU A 89 -0.33 -13.13 -1.90
N LEU A 90 -1.19 -12.91 -2.90
CA LEU A 90 -2.57 -13.38 -2.89
C LEU A 90 -2.64 -14.90 -2.91
N LEU A 91 -1.81 -15.57 -3.72
CA LEU A 91 -1.73 -17.03 -3.73
C LEU A 91 -1.26 -17.59 -2.37
N THR A 92 -0.28 -16.94 -1.76
CA THR A 92 0.18 -17.30 -0.40
C THR A 92 -0.95 -17.20 0.61
N ARG A 93 -1.76 -16.15 0.54
CA ARG A 93 -2.94 -15.97 1.39
C ARG A 93 -4.00 -17.04 1.13
N LEU A 94 -4.30 -17.36 -0.13
CA LEU A 94 -5.24 -18.44 -0.48
C LEU A 94 -4.79 -19.81 0.03
N ILE A 95 -3.48 -20.07 0.01
CA ILE A 95 -2.91 -21.29 0.61
C ILE A 95 -3.16 -21.31 2.12
N ASP A 96 -2.93 -20.21 2.82
CA ASP A 96 -3.20 -20.11 4.26
C ASP A 96 -4.69 -20.27 4.58
N GLU A 97 -5.58 -19.64 3.80
CA GLU A 97 -7.02 -19.82 3.92
C GLU A 97 -7.43 -21.31 3.76
N ARG A 98 -6.84 -22.03 2.80
CA ARG A 98 -7.12 -23.48 2.63
C ARG A 98 -6.64 -24.31 3.82
N LEU A 99 -5.50 -23.95 4.42
CA LEU A 99 -5.00 -24.62 5.63
C LEU A 99 -5.90 -24.34 6.83
N GLU A 100 -6.36 -23.09 6.97
CA GLU A 100 -7.30 -22.69 8.03
C GLU A 100 -8.66 -23.37 7.86
N GLU A 101 -9.21 -23.47 6.64
CA GLU A 101 -10.44 -24.22 6.36
C GLU A 101 -10.30 -25.70 6.76
N GLN A 102 -9.18 -26.34 6.41
CA GLN A 102 -8.93 -27.74 6.81
C GLN A 102 -8.82 -27.89 8.32
N ALA A 103 -8.21 -26.90 9.00
CA ALA A 103 -8.11 -26.91 10.46
C ALA A 103 -9.47 -26.68 11.13
N ALA A 104 -10.35 -25.87 10.51
CA ALA A 104 -11.71 -25.66 10.96
C ALA A 104 -12.57 -26.92 10.82
N ASP A 105 -12.47 -27.61 9.69
CA ASP A 105 -13.17 -28.88 9.46
C ASP A 105 -12.76 -29.95 10.48
N LYS A 106 -11.45 -30.08 10.74
CA LYS A 106 -10.94 -30.98 11.77
C LYS A 106 -11.40 -30.63 13.19
N ALA A 107 -11.68 -29.34 13.42
CA ALA A 107 -12.19 -28.85 14.69
C ALA A 107 -13.72 -28.79 14.76
N HIS A 108 -14.43 -29.22 13.70
CA HIS A 108 -15.88 -29.12 13.54
C HIS A 108 -16.41 -27.69 13.73
N LEU A 109 -15.63 -26.68 13.34
CA LEU A 109 -16.04 -25.28 13.36
C LEU A 109 -16.84 -24.93 12.10
N THR A 110 -18.01 -24.35 12.32
CA THR A 110 -18.88 -23.85 11.25
C THR A 110 -19.21 -22.39 11.48
N VAL A 111 -19.63 -21.69 10.42
CA VAL A 111 -20.11 -20.32 10.48
C VAL A 111 -21.55 -20.29 9.98
N THR A 112 -22.47 -19.83 10.84
CA THR A 112 -23.89 -19.74 10.50
C THR A 112 -24.20 -18.48 9.68
N PRO A 113 -25.32 -18.46 8.93
CA PRO A 113 -25.75 -17.25 8.23
C PRO A 113 -25.91 -16.03 9.15
N GLU A 114 -26.41 -16.23 10.38
CA GLU A 114 -26.58 -15.17 11.37
C GLU A 114 -25.24 -14.58 11.83
N GLU A 115 -24.19 -15.39 11.92
CA GLU A 115 -22.84 -14.91 12.24
C GLU A 115 -22.26 -14.08 11.10
N VAL A 116 -22.54 -14.45 9.84
CA VAL A 116 -22.16 -13.65 8.67
C VAL A 116 -22.90 -12.31 8.69
N ASP A 117 -24.19 -12.31 8.96
CA ASP A 117 -24.98 -11.08 9.06
C ASP A 117 -24.51 -10.18 10.21
N ASN A 118 -24.11 -10.77 11.34
CA ASN A 118 -23.49 -10.05 12.46
C ASN A 118 -22.14 -9.43 12.04
N GLY A 119 -21.31 -10.18 11.32
CA GLY A 119 -20.04 -9.68 10.78
C GLY A 119 -20.25 -8.50 9.84
N ILE A 120 -21.22 -8.59 8.93
CA ILE A 120 -21.56 -7.48 8.02
C ILE A 120 -22.00 -6.23 8.82
N ARG A 121 -22.86 -6.40 9.86
CA ARG A 121 -23.27 -5.29 10.73
C ARG A 121 -22.09 -4.65 11.46
N GLN A 122 -21.16 -5.46 11.95
CA GLN A 122 -19.98 -4.98 12.66
C GLN A 122 -19.05 -4.17 11.71
N VAL A 123 -18.79 -4.66 10.51
CA VAL A 123 -17.97 -3.94 9.52
C VAL A 123 -18.66 -2.64 9.08
N ALA A 124 -19.99 -2.68 8.86
CA ALA A 124 -20.75 -1.49 8.52
C ALA A 124 -20.68 -0.41 9.61
N ALA A 125 -20.83 -0.81 10.88
CA ALA A 125 -20.70 0.10 12.01
C ALA A 125 -19.30 0.72 12.12
N GLN A 126 -18.23 -0.06 11.90
CA GLN A 126 -16.86 0.47 11.87
C GLN A 126 -16.65 1.47 10.74
N ALA A 127 -17.25 1.23 9.56
CA ALA A 127 -17.19 2.12 8.41
C ALA A 127 -18.18 3.31 8.51
N ARG A 128 -19.01 3.39 9.57
CA ARG A 128 -20.10 4.36 9.74
C ARG A 128 -21.11 4.32 8.59
N LEU A 129 -21.39 3.13 8.09
CA LEU A 129 -22.38 2.85 7.04
C LEU A 129 -23.49 1.97 7.59
N ASP A 130 -24.62 1.93 6.90
CA ASP A 130 -25.57 0.85 7.11
C ASP A 130 -25.17 -0.41 6.28
N PRO A 131 -25.65 -1.60 6.63
CA PRO A 131 -25.28 -2.85 5.92
C PRO A 131 -25.61 -2.82 4.42
N LYS A 132 -26.67 -2.13 3.98
CA LYS A 132 -27.05 -2.02 2.57
C LYS A 132 -26.07 -1.12 1.81
N GLN A 133 -25.67 -0.01 2.44
CA GLN A 133 -24.65 0.89 1.87
C GLN A 133 -23.30 0.19 1.73
N LEU A 134 -22.89 -0.61 2.73
CA LEU A 134 -21.67 -1.39 2.68
C LEU A 134 -21.68 -2.40 1.51
N ILE A 135 -22.78 -3.13 1.32
CA ILE A 135 -22.93 -4.05 0.18
C ILE A 135 -22.96 -3.29 -1.15
N ALA A 136 -23.59 -2.13 -1.24
CA ALA A 136 -23.58 -1.30 -2.44
C ALA A 136 -22.16 -0.80 -2.79
N GLU A 137 -21.34 -0.48 -1.77
CA GLU A 137 -19.93 -0.12 -1.97
C GLU A 137 -19.11 -1.30 -2.48
N ALA A 138 -19.28 -2.49 -1.92
CA ALA A 138 -18.63 -3.71 -2.40
C ALA A 138 -18.99 -3.99 -3.87
N LYS A 139 -20.26 -3.80 -4.27
CA LYS A 139 -20.71 -3.94 -5.67
C LYS A 139 -20.04 -2.92 -6.60
N ARG A 140 -19.82 -1.68 -6.15
CA ARG A 140 -19.07 -0.66 -6.93
C ARG A 140 -17.61 -1.05 -7.15
N GLN A 141 -17.03 -1.79 -6.21
CA GLN A 141 -15.67 -2.33 -6.32
C GLN A 141 -15.59 -3.64 -7.13
N GLY A 142 -16.70 -4.09 -7.74
CA GLY A 142 -16.75 -5.25 -8.62
C GLY A 142 -16.99 -6.60 -7.91
N LEU A 143 -17.37 -6.59 -6.62
CA LEU A 143 -17.77 -7.79 -5.89
C LEU A 143 -19.27 -8.01 -6.01
N THR A 144 -19.70 -9.28 -6.09
CA THR A 144 -21.11 -9.60 -5.89
C THR A 144 -21.43 -9.60 -4.39
N GLU A 145 -22.70 -9.53 -4.04
CA GLU A 145 -23.12 -9.66 -2.64
C GLU A 145 -22.71 -11.02 -2.04
N GLN A 146 -22.78 -12.09 -2.86
CA GLN A 146 -22.36 -13.41 -2.43
C GLN A 146 -20.84 -13.45 -2.17
N ASP A 147 -20.02 -12.89 -3.05
CA ASP A 147 -18.57 -12.82 -2.86
C ASP A 147 -18.23 -12.09 -1.54
N TYR A 148 -18.95 -11.01 -1.25
CA TYR A 148 -18.74 -10.25 -0.02
C TYR A 148 -19.16 -11.04 1.23
N ARG A 149 -20.30 -11.75 1.17
CA ARG A 149 -20.75 -12.63 2.27
C ARG A 149 -19.78 -13.78 2.51
N ASP A 150 -19.22 -14.35 1.45
CA ASP A 150 -18.22 -15.42 1.55
C ASP A 150 -16.91 -14.90 2.13
N GLU A 151 -16.54 -13.66 1.84
CA GLU A 151 -15.39 -12.99 2.49
C GLU A 151 -15.62 -12.81 3.99
N ILE A 152 -16.79 -12.30 4.40
CA ILE A 152 -17.14 -12.15 5.82
C ILE A 152 -17.20 -13.52 6.51
N ARG A 153 -17.72 -14.56 5.85
CA ARG A 153 -17.72 -15.94 6.39
C ARG A 153 -16.30 -16.42 6.69
N ARG A 154 -15.35 -16.20 5.79
CA ARG A 154 -13.93 -16.55 6.00
C ARG A 154 -13.34 -15.80 7.18
N GLN A 155 -13.57 -14.49 7.29
CA GLN A 155 -13.09 -13.67 8.40
C GLN A 155 -13.67 -14.13 9.75
N VAL A 156 -14.95 -14.48 9.81
CA VAL A 156 -15.58 -15.03 11.01
C VAL A 156 -14.96 -16.39 11.36
N LEU A 157 -14.74 -17.27 10.38
CA LEU A 157 -14.11 -18.57 10.59
C LEU A 157 -12.68 -18.42 11.11
N GLU A 158 -11.89 -17.55 10.49
CA GLU A 158 -10.54 -17.22 10.95
C GLU A 158 -10.55 -16.69 12.40
N GLY A 159 -11.47 -15.78 12.71
CA GLY A 159 -11.65 -15.26 14.08
C GLY A 159 -11.94 -16.37 15.11
N LYS A 160 -12.81 -17.32 14.76
CA LYS A 160 -13.11 -18.49 15.62
C LYS A 160 -11.88 -19.39 15.80
N LEU A 161 -11.13 -19.64 14.73
CA LEU A 161 -9.89 -20.43 14.80
C LEU A 161 -8.83 -19.75 15.66
N ILE A 162 -8.62 -18.44 15.46
CA ILE A 162 -7.69 -17.65 16.26
C ILE A 162 -8.12 -17.68 17.72
N GLN A 163 -9.40 -17.53 18.02
CA GLN A 163 -9.92 -17.63 19.39
C GLN A 163 -9.60 -19.01 20.01
N LEU A 164 -9.83 -20.08 19.27
CA LEU A 164 -9.65 -21.44 19.76
C LEU A 164 -8.18 -21.87 19.87
N ARG A 165 -7.37 -21.56 18.84
CA ARG A 165 -6.02 -22.10 18.68
C ARG A 165 -4.91 -21.17 19.15
N VAL A 166 -5.16 -19.88 19.15
CA VAL A 166 -4.16 -18.84 19.37
C VAL A 166 -4.40 -18.07 20.65
N ARG A 167 -5.54 -17.38 20.77
CA ARG A 167 -5.79 -16.46 21.91
C ARG A 167 -5.69 -17.12 23.27
N GLY A 168 -6.16 -18.35 23.41
CA GLY A 168 -6.07 -19.10 24.66
C GLY A 168 -4.63 -19.39 25.14
N ARG A 169 -3.66 -19.29 24.26
CA ARG A 169 -2.23 -19.55 24.52
C ARG A 169 -1.41 -18.28 24.72
N VAL A 170 -1.93 -17.12 24.29
CA VAL A 170 -1.22 -15.84 24.41
C VAL A 170 -1.27 -15.35 25.86
N ARG A 171 -0.12 -15.05 26.41
CA ARG A 171 0.05 -14.35 27.69
C ARG A 171 0.92 -13.13 27.43
N VAL A 172 0.51 -12.01 27.95
CA VAL A 172 1.23 -10.73 27.83
C VAL A 172 1.60 -10.24 29.21
N THR A 173 2.86 -9.88 29.37
CA THR A 173 3.43 -9.34 30.61
C THR A 173 3.62 -7.84 30.52
N GLU A 174 3.89 -7.17 31.63
CA GLU A 174 4.26 -5.75 31.60
C GLU A 174 5.56 -5.52 30.80
N GLN A 175 6.47 -6.49 30.77
CA GLN A 175 7.68 -6.41 29.95
C GLN A 175 7.34 -6.34 28.47
N ASP A 176 6.36 -7.11 28.00
CA ASP A 176 5.88 -7.05 26.60
C ASP A 176 5.25 -5.70 26.30
N ALA A 177 4.46 -5.15 27.23
CA ALA A 177 3.89 -3.82 27.09
C ALA A 177 4.96 -2.72 27.02
N ARG A 178 6.05 -2.84 27.80
CA ARG A 178 7.19 -1.91 27.73
C ARG A 178 7.95 -2.04 26.41
N ALA A 179 8.08 -3.26 25.87
CA ALA A 179 8.65 -3.45 24.53
C ALA A 179 7.79 -2.80 23.44
N ALA A 180 6.46 -2.98 23.50
CA ALA A 180 5.52 -2.31 22.59
C ALA A 180 5.58 -0.78 22.73
N TYR A 181 5.72 -0.25 23.95
CA TYR A 181 5.90 1.16 24.21
C TYR A 181 7.19 1.70 23.58
N ASN A 182 8.31 1.00 23.71
CA ASN A 182 9.56 1.41 23.08
C ASN A 182 9.46 1.49 21.56
N ASN A 183 8.72 0.56 20.92
CA ASN A 183 8.43 0.61 19.50
C ASN A 183 7.49 1.80 19.17
N TYR A 184 6.44 2.00 19.96
CA TYR A 184 5.53 3.14 19.81
C TYR A 184 6.26 4.48 19.88
N VAL A 185 7.19 4.66 20.85
CA VAL A 185 8.01 5.87 20.96
C VAL A 185 8.89 6.06 19.73
N LYS A 186 9.49 5.00 19.20
CA LYS A 186 10.28 5.06 17.95
C LYS A 186 9.42 5.44 16.75
N ASP A 187 8.25 4.82 16.60
CA ASP A 187 7.31 5.11 15.52
C ASP A 187 6.82 6.56 15.60
N LEU A 188 6.46 7.00 16.80
CA LEU A 188 6.05 8.39 17.07
C LEU A 188 7.16 9.37 16.70
N ALA A 189 8.39 9.07 17.11
CA ALA A 189 9.55 9.88 16.81
C ALA A 189 9.81 10.00 15.29
N GLN A 190 9.58 8.94 14.52
CA GLN A 190 9.74 8.94 13.06
C GLN A 190 8.62 9.69 12.33
N GLN A 191 7.40 9.65 12.86
CA GLN A 191 6.20 10.24 12.25
C GLN A 191 5.96 11.68 12.70
N SER A 192 6.51 12.09 13.84
CA SER A 192 6.31 13.45 14.35
C SER A 192 6.93 14.48 13.42
N PRO A 193 6.19 15.54 13.08
CA PRO A 193 6.72 16.61 12.26
C PRO A 193 7.82 17.37 13.02
N VAL A 194 8.87 17.71 12.31
CA VAL A 194 9.94 18.59 12.79
C VAL A 194 9.98 19.85 11.92
N GLU A 195 10.31 20.95 12.49
CA GLU A 195 10.52 22.20 11.75
C GLU A 195 11.96 22.65 11.90
N LEU A 196 12.63 22.82 10.77
CA LEU A 196 14.00 23.29 10.66
C LEU A 196 14.04 24.59 9.86
N ARG A 197 14.92 25.50 10.25
CA ARG A 197 15.38 26.62 9.43
C ARG A 197 16.75 26.30 8.89
N ILE A 198 16.96 26.49 7.60
CA ILE A 198 18.21 26.11 6.92
C ILE A 198 18.77 27.32 6.20
N LEU A 199 20.00 27.71 6.57
CA LEU A 199 20.82 28.67 5.84
C LEU A 199 21.66 27.86 4.83
N VAL A 200 21.54 28.18 3.54
CA VAL A 200 22.19 27.46 2.45
C VAL A 200 23.26 28.33 1.82
N LEU A 201 24.50 27.88 1.78
CA LEU A 201 25.58 28.49 1.03
C LEU A 201 25.96 27.55 -0.14
N SER A 202 25.56 27.89 -1.35
CA SER A 202 25.77 27.08 -2.55
C SER A 202 27.25 27.04 -2.97
N ILE A 203 27.69 25.87 -3.43
CA ILE A 203 29.00 25.66 -4.07
C ILE A 203 28.73 25.15 -5.48
N PRO A 204 28.68 26.06 -6.50
CA PRO A 204 28.43 25.67 -7.88
C PRO A 204 29.48 24.67 -8.43
N PRO A 205 29.12 23.80 -9.37
CA PRO A 205 30.08 22.91 -10.04
C PRO A 205 31.20 23.72 -10.70
N GLY A 206 32.45 23.25 -10.57
CA GLY A 206 33.62 23.95 -11.10
C GLY A 206 34.17 25.07 -10.22
N THR A 207 33.60 25.31 -9.05
CA THR A 207 34.13 26.25 -8.05
C THR A 207 35.55 25.86 -7.64
N SER A 208 36.46 26.86 -7.55
CA SER A 208 37.82 26.60 -7.07
C SER A 208 37.84 26.11 -5.62
N GLN A 209 38.85 25.32 -5.28
CA GLN A 209 39.03 24.82 -3.91
C GLN A 209 39.08 25.98 -2.88
N GLN A 210 39.74 27.07 -3.25
CA GLN A 210 39.83 28.28 -2.39
C GLN A 210 38.44 28.87 -2.13
N THR A 211 37.60 29.00 -3.15
CA THR A 211 36.23 29.55 -3.01
C THR A 211 35.34 28.58 -2.20
N ALA A 212 35.47 27.26 -2.44
CA ALA A 212 34.73 26.27 -1.65
C ALA A 212 35.11 26.34 -0.16
N THR A 213 36.42 26.45 0.16
CA THR A 213 36.90 26.62 1.54
C THR A 213 36.35 27.91 2.15
N ALA A 214 36.34 29.02 1.41
CA ALA A 214 35.80 30.31 1.90
C ALA A 214 34.29 30.18 2.25
N ARG A 215 33.49 29.38 1.49
CA ARG A 215 32.08 29.09 1.80
C ARG A 215 31.92 28.32 3.12
N VAL A 216 32.81 27.33 3.35
CA VAL A 216 32.81 26.58 4.63
C VAL A 216 33.16 27.48 5.80
N THR A 217 34.22 28.31 5.68
CA THR A 217 34.63 29.25 6.71
C THR A 217 33.53 30.29 7.03
N LEU A 218 32.84 30.79 6.00
CA LEU A 218 31.67 31.65 6.19
C LEU A 218 30.56 30.94 6.98
N ALA A 219 30.23 29.67 6.62
CA ALA A 219 29.23 28.90 7.33
C ALA A 219 29.62 28.67 8.81
N GLU A 220 30.89 28.41 9.08
CA GLU A 220 31.40 28.28 10.47
C GLU A 220 31.19 29.56 11.26
N GLU A 221 31.47 30.70 10.65
CA GLU A 221 31.24 32.01 11.29
C GLU A 221 29.77 32.27 11.56
N LEU A 222 28.88 32.01 10.56
CA LEU A 222 27.44 32.20 10.70
C LEU A 222 26.85 31.26 11.77
N SER A 223 27.31 30.00 11.81
CA SER A 223 26.93 29.05 12.86
C SER A 223 27.35 29.56 14.25
N ARG A 224 28.54 30.11 14.39
CA ARG A 224 29.05 30.66 15.64
C ARG A 224 28.25 31.90 16.06
N ARG A 225 27.92 32.79 15.12
CA ARG A 225 27.09 33.97 15.37
C ARG A 225 25.69 33.59 15.86
N ALA A 226 25.05 32.62 15.16
CA ALA A 226 23.75 32.11 15.55
C ALA A 226 23.77 31.47 16.96
N LYS A 227 24.83 30.70 17.28
CA LYS A 227 25.04 30.14 18.63
C LYS A 227 25.32 31.20 19.71
N ALA A 228 25.87 32.34 19.33
CA ALA A 228 26.09 33.47 20.23
C ALA A 228 24.84 34.31 20.47
N GLY A 229 23.73 34.04 19.73
CA GLY A 229 22.45 34.71 19.94
C GLY A 229 22.02 35.67 18.84
N ASP A 230 22.77 35.75 17.72
CA ASP A 230 22.30 36.49 16.54
C ASP A 230 21.03 35.89 16.00
N ASP A 231 20.12 36.73 15.48
CA ASP A 231 18.87 36.28 14.90
C ASP A 231 19.13 35.45 13.64
N PHE A 232 18.84 34.17 13.73
CA PHE A 232 19.03 33.22 12.62
C PHE A 232 18.24 33.61 11.36
N CYS A 233 17.06 34.22 11.54
CA CYS A 233 16.26 34.70 10.41
C CYS A 233 16.98 35.80 9.63
N GLN A 234 17.59 36.76 10.34
CA GLN A 234 18.37 37.83 9.72
C GLN A 234 19.58 37.26 8.97
N LEU A 235 20.28 36.29 9.56
CA LEU A 235 21.39 35.60 8.88
C LEU A 235 20.94 34.89 7.60
N VAL A 236 19.78 34.25 7.61
CA VAL A 236 19.21 33.63 6.40
C VAL A 236 18.86 34.67 5.34
N LEU A 237 18.18 35.74 5.72
CA LEU A 237 17.79 36.83 4.80
C LEU A 237 18.99 37.48 4.14
N GLU A 238 20.12 37.60 4.87
CA GLU A 238 21.34 38.25 4.36
C GLU A 238 22.19 37.29 3.52
N TYR A 239 22.46 36.08 4.02
CA TYR A 239 23.48 35.18 3.48
C TYR A 239 22.98 33.96 2.71
N SER A 240 21.73 33.54 2.88
CA SER A 240 21.26 32.30 2.22
C SER A 240 21.14 32.48 0.72
N ASP A 241 21.67 31.49 0.01
CA ASP A 241 21.59 31.39 -1.46
C ASP A 241 20.32 30.65 -1.95
N ASP A 242 19.48 30.08 -1.04
CA ASP A 242 18.24 29.42 -1.42
C ASP A 242 17.08 30.42 -1.57
N PRO A 243 16.67 30.80 -2.79
CA PRO A 243 15.60 31.78 -2.97
C PRO A 243 14.23 31.26 -2.53
N SER A 244 14.06 29.93 -2.48
CA SER A 244 12.77 29.30 -2.15
C SER A 244 12.39 29.44 -0.68
N THR A 245 13.38 29.48 0.21
CA THR A 245 13.16 29.54 1.65
C THR A 245 13.71 30.81 2.30
N LYS A 246 14.47 31.61 1.56
CA LYS A 246 15.10 32.85 2.08
C LYS A 246 14.08 33.76 2.77
N ASN A 247 12.95 34.03 2.14
CA ASN A 247 11.90 34.91 2.65
C ASN A 247 11.06 34.29 3.80
N THR A 248 11.23 33.00 4.05
CA THR A 248 10.60 32.29 5.18
C THR A 248 11.60 31.94 6.26
N CYS A 249 12.68 32.73 6.39
CA CYS A 249 13.75 32.49 7.36
C CYS A 249 14.39 31.09 7.25
N GLY A 250 14.44 30.52 6.05
CA GLY A 250 14.97 29.17 5.80
C GLY A 250 14.01 28.02 6.14
N SER A 251 12.76 28.31 6.53
CA SER A 251 11.77 27.27 6.87
C SER A 251 10.93 26.87 5.66
N ARG A 252 10.67 25.57 5.53
CA ARG A 252 9.66 24.97 4.64
C ARG A 252 8.39 24.54 5.39
N GLY A 253 8.28 24.94 6.66
CA GLY A 253 7.23 24.48 7.56
C GLY A 253 7.53 23.09 8.16
N PRO A 254 6.60 22.56 8.95
CA PRO A 254 6.75 21.23 9.57
C PRO A 254 6.76 20.13 8.54
N VAL A 255 7.75 19.22 8.60
CA VAL A 255 7.86 18.04 7.73
C VAL A 255 8.07 16.78 8.57
N PRO A 256 7.59 15.61 8.13
CA PRO A 256 7.90 14.35 8.79
C PRO A 256 9.40 14.11 8.82
N LEU A 257 9.94 13.65 9.97
CA LEU A 257 11.37 13.40 10.13
C LEU A 257 11.96 12.54 9.01
N GLN A 258 11.24 11.49 8.60
CA GLN A 258 11.66 10.57 7.55
C GLN A 258 11.71 11.19 6.14
N ALA A 259 11.09 12.35 5.93
CA ALA A 259 11.14 13.08 4.66
C ALA A 259 12.42 13.95 4.53
N LEU A 260 13.19 14.08 5.60
CA LEU A 260 14.46 14.79 5.60
C LEU A 260 15.61 13.90 5.11
N PHE A 261 16.66 14.49 4.59
CA PHE A 261 17.92 13.81 4.32
C PHE A 261 18.54 13.26 5.62
N PRO A 262 19.30 12.16 5.57
CA PRO A 262 19.84 11.48 6.77
C PRO A 262 20.59 12.41 7.71
N GLU A 263 21.38 13.36 7.17
CA GLU A 263 22.17 14.32 7.93
C GLU A 263 21.27 15.29 8.71
N LEU A 264 20.16 15.72 8.10
CA LEU A 264 19.16 16.59 8.74
C LEU A 264 18.31 15.83 9.76
N GLN A 265 18.05 14.53 9.53
CA GLN A 265 17.36 13.69 10.51
C GLN A 265 18.15 13.58 11.82
N GLU A 266 19.47 13.40 11.72
CA GLU A 266 20.33 13.31 12.91
C GLU A 266 20.32 14.62 13.72
N ILE A 267 20.39 15.76 13.05
CA ILE A 267 20.28 17.08 13.69
C ILE A 267 18.92 17.23 14.37
N ALA A 268 17.84 16.93 13.66
CA ALA A 268 16.49 17.05 14.21
C ALA A 268 16.22 16.15 15.42
N ARG A 269 16.95 15.01 15.53
CA ARG A 269 16.88 14.11 16.70
C ARG A 269 17.68 14.58 17.89
N THR A 270 18.83 15.23 17.66
CA THR A 270 19.80 15.53 18.70
C THR A 270 19.70 16.95 19.24
N GLN A 271 19.27 17.90 18.41
CA GLN A 271 19.17 19.30 18.79
C GLN A 271 17.84 19.64 19.48
N LYS A 272 17.94 20.53 20.45
CA LYS A 272 16.76 21.13 21.07
C LYS A 272 16.25 22.31 20.23
N PRO A 273 14.95 22.67 20.37
CA PRO A 273 14.43 23.89 19.79
C PRO A 273 15.30 25.13 20.13
N GLY A 274 15.62 25.90 19.11
CA GLY A 274 16.51 27.09 19.21
C GLY A 274 17.99 26.78 19.00
N GLU A 275 18.44 25.53 19.09
CA GLU A 275 19.85 25.19 18.87
C GLU A 275 20.22 25.24 17.39
N THR A 276 21.45 25.68 17.10
CA THR A 276 22.01 25.76 15.74
C THR A 276 23.13 24.71 15.55
N SER A 277 23.15 24.04 14.40
CA SER A 277 24.14 23.01 14.07
C SER A 277 25.55 23.61 13.83
N ALA A 278 26.57 22.75 13.83
CA ALA A 278 27.78 23.00 13.05
C ALA A 278 27.43 22.99 11.55
N PRO A 279 28.27 23.63 10.68
CA PRO A 279 28.09 23.54 9.23
C PRO A 279 28.19 22.12 8.73
N ILE A 280 27.34 21.77 7.74
CA ILE A 280 27.33 20.47 7.08
C ILE A 280 27.59 20.69 5.60
N VAL A 281 28.56 20.00 5.03
CA VAL A 281 28.71 19.94 3.58
C VAL A 281 27.72 18.92 3.03
N PHE A 282 26.74 19.40 2.30
CA PHE A 282 25.68 18.61 1.70
C PHE A 282 25.91 18.47 0.20
N LYS A 283 25.64 17.28 -0.32
CA LYS A 283 25.66 17.00 -1.76
C LYS A 283 24.33 16.37 -2.14
N ASP A 284 23.62 17.04 -3.04
CA ASP A 284 22.35 16.52 -3.54
C ASP A 284 22.52 15.35 -4.54
N PRO A 285 21.45 14.61 -4.87
CA PRO A 285 21.50 13.52 -5.83
C PRO A 285 21.92 13.96 -7.24
N THR A 286 21.81 15.25 -7.59
CA THR A 286 22.26 15.81 -8.88
C THR A 286 23.73 16.17 -8.89
N GLY A 287 24.41 16.08 -7.73
CA GLY A 287 25.83 16.39 -7.58
C GLY A 287 26.11 17.84 -7.20
N GLN A 288 25.10 18.67 -7.00
CA GLN A 288 25.27 20.03 -6.49
C GLN A 288 25.69 19.99 -5.01
N GLN A 289 26.62 20.87 -4.66
CA GLN A 289 27.13 20.96 -3.29
C GLN A 289 26.67 22.26 -2.63
N ALA A 290 26.44 22.21 -1.34
CA ALA A 290 26.14 23.35 -0.50
C ALA A 290 26.67 23.13 0.91
N VAL A 291 26.94 24.23 1.62
CA VAL A 291 27.16 24.20 3.06
C VAL A 291 25.88 24.65 3.73
N LEU A 292 25.38 23.84 4.65
CA LEU A 292 24.16 24.08 5.39
C LEU A 292 24.47 24.44 6.85
N VAL A 293 23.80 25.45 7.38
CA VAL A 293 23.70 25.71 8.82
C VAL A 293 22.22 25.55 9.19
N VAL A 294 21.93 24.76 10.20
CA VAL A 294 20.55 24.34 10.52
C VAL A 294 20.20 24.78 11.93
N GLN A 295 19.05 25.43 12.09
CA GLN A 295 18.45 25.72 13.39
C GLN A 295 17.16 24.89 13.55
N THR A 296 17.03 24.20 14.67
CA THR A 296 15.81 23.48 15.03
C THR A 296 14.77 24.45 15.60
N VAL A 297 13.61 24.57 15.00
CA VAL A 297 12.49 25.43 15.46
C VAL A 297 11.57 24.64 16.38
N ALA A 298 11.13 23.48 15.92
CA ALA A 298 10.32 22.56 16.70
C ALA A 298 10.89 21.15 16.56
N SER A 299 11.09 20.50 17.69
CA SER A 299 11.46 19.10 17.77
C SER A 299 10.22 18.24 18.05
N GLN A 300 10.41 16.93 17.93
CA GLN A 300 9.39 15.93 18.18
C GLN A 300 8.63 16.16 19.48
N GLY A 301 7.30 15.95 19.45
CA GLY A 301 6.48 15.93 20.64
C GLY A 301 6.99 14.88 21.63
N LYS A 302 6.96 15.21 22.91
CA LYS A 302 7.33 14.28 23.97
C LYS A 302 6.36 13.12 23.98
N ALA A 303 6.85 11.88 23.85
CA ALA A 303 5.99 10.70 24.01
C ALA A 303 5.32 10.72 25.39
N PRO A 304 4.05 10.31 25.50
CA PRO A 304 3.37 10.20 26.78
C PRO A 304 4.13 9.21 27.69
N ALA A 305 4.13 9.43 29.00
CA ALA A 305 4.75 8.48 29.92
C ALA A 305 4.10 7.11 29.82
N PHE A 306 4.89 6.03 30.00
CA PHE A 306 4.40 4.66 29.92
C PHE A 306 3.14 4.42 30.75
N GLU A 307 3.09 4.92 31.98
CA GLU A 307 1.95 4.74 32.89
C GLU A 307 0.64 5.36 32.35
N GLN A 308 0.73 6.39 31.53
CA GLN A 308 -0.44 7.03 30.90
C GLN A 308 -1.04 6.20 29.76
N VAL A 309 -0.23 5.36 29.12
CA VAL A 309 -0.60 4.56 27.96
C VAL A 309 -0.46 3.05 28.21
N LYS A 310 -0.25 2.66 29.46
CA LYS A 310 0.03 1.26 29.86
C LYS A 310 -1.02 0.29 29.30
N ASP A 311 -2.31 0.58 29.49
CA ASP A 311 -3.38 -0.29 29.03
C ASP A 311 -3.41 -0.40 27.49
N GLN A 312 -3.16 0.70 26.81
CA GLN A 312 -3.04 0.71 25.34
C GLN A 312 -1.83 -0.12 24.89
N MET A 313 -0.72 -0.05 25.60
CA MET A 313 0.48 -0.83 25.27
C MET A 313 0.30 -2.31 25.60
N MET A 314 -0.45 -2.65 26.63
CA MET A 314 -0.85 -4.04 26.93
C MET A 314 -1.69 -4.62 25.78
N GLU A 315 -2.68 -3.87 25.30
CA GLU A 315 -3.51 -4.30 24.17
C GLU A 315 -2.68 -4.42 22.87
N ARG A 316 -1.80 -3.45 22.59
CA ARG A 316 -0.88 -3.52 21.45
C ARG A 316 0.02 -4.75 21.53
N ALA A 317 0.62 -5.01 22.67
CA ALA A 317 1.45 -6.19 22.92
C ALA A 317 0.66 -7.50 22.75
N PHE A 318 -0.61 -7.51 23.18
CA PHE A 318 -1.51 -8.66 23.00
C PHE A 318 -1.80 -8.92 21.51
N VAL A 319 -2.10 -7.90 20.75
CA VAL A 319 -2.31 -8.00 19.29
C VAL A 319 -1.03 -8.52 18.61
N GLU A 320 0.12 -7.93 18.91
CA GLU A 320 1.41 -8.37 18.35
C GLU A 320 1.76 -9.81 18.71
N ALA A 321 1.51 -10.23 19.96
CA ALA A 321 1.72 -11.60 20.42
C ALA A 321 0.75 -12.57 19.73
N THR A 322 -0.50 -12.17 19.53
CA THR A 322 -1.51 -12.95 18.81
C THR A 322 -1.08 -13.19 17.37
N GLU A 323 -0.60 -12.16 16.67
CA GLU A 323 -0.10 -12.28 15.31
C GLU A 323 1.16 -13.17 15.21
N ARG A 324 2.09 -13.05 16.14
CA ARG A 324 3.25 -13.97 16.21
C ARG A 324 2.82 -15.43 16.38
N GLN A 325 1.91 -15.68 17.30
CA GLN A 325 1.40 -17.03 17.57
C GLN A 325 0.60 -17.57 16.37
N ARG A 326 -0.18 -16.73 15.68
CA ARG A 326 -0.89 -17.08 14.44
C ARG A 326 0.09 -17.51 13.35
N LYS A 327 1.15 -16.74 13.13
CA LYS A 327 2.19 -17.08 12.13
C LYS A 327 2.86 -18.41 12.45
N GLN A 328 3.18 -18.67 13.71
CA GLN A 328 3.74 -19.96 14.14
C GLN A 328 2.77 -21.11 13.87
N TRP A 329 1.51 -20.95 14.24
CA TRP A 329 0.48 -21.95 13.99
C TRP A 329 0.29 -22.23 12.49
N LEU A 330 0.26 -21.21 11.62
CA LEU A 330 0.20 -21.38 10.16
C LEU A 330 1.44 -22.14 9.63
N GLN A 331 2.62 -21.85 10.15
CA GLN A 331 3.83 -22.61 9.80
C GLN A 331 3.74 -24.09 10.20
N GLU A 332 3.15 -24.38 11.38
CA GLU A 332 2.89 -25.76 11.79
C GLU A 332 1.90 -26.46 10.86
N LEU A 333 0.80 -25.78 10.46
CA LEU A 333 -0.15 -26.31 9.48
C LEU A 333 0.52 -26.61 8.14
N ARG A 334 1.35 -25.69 7.64
CA ARG A 334 2.09 -25.86 6.38
C ARG A 334 3.04 -27.06 6.41
N ARG A 335 3.68 -27.36 7.54
CA ARG A 335 4.54 -28.55 7.70
C ARG A 335 3.76 -29.86 7.68
N GLY A 336 2.51 -29.85 8.09
CA GLY A 336 1.65 -31.03 8.19
C GLY A 336 0.82 -31.34 6.94
N VAL A 337 0.91 -30.52 5.87
CA VAL A 337 0.10 -30.63 4.67
C VAL A 337 1.00 -30.51 3.43
N TYR A 338 0.78 -31.38 2.44
CA TYR A 338 1.45 -31.25 1.15
C TYR A 338 0.95 -30.02 0.40
N ILE A 339 1.88 -29.18 -0.06
CA ILE A 339 1.60 -27.94 -0.80
C ILE A 339 2.41 -27.95 -2.09
N ASP A 340 1.73 -27.87 -3.23
CA ASP A 340 2.34 -27.80 -4.57
C ASP A 340 1.88 -26.52 -5.27
N VAL A 341 2.83 -25.63 -5.61
CA VAL A 341 2.59 -24.33 -6.24
C VAL A 341 3.00 -24.39 -7.71
N ARG A 342 2.08 -23.98 -8.61
CA ARG A 342 2.20 -24.09 -10.08
C ARG A 342 1.96 -22.75 -10.79
N LEU A 343 2.19 -21.62 -10.11
CA LEU A 343 1.94 -20.28 -10.66
C LEU A 343 2.93 -19.92 -11.77
#